data_ec2424271dc02ad17eb5715c71276287
#
_entry.id   ec2424271dc02ad17eb5715c71276287
#
_cell.length_a   1.000
_cell.length_b   1.000
_cell.length_c   1.000
_cell.angle_alpha   90.00
_cell.angle_beta   90.00
_cell.angle_gamma   90.00
#
_symmetry.space_group_name_H-M   'P 1'
#
loop_
_entity.id
_entity.type
_entity.pdbx_description
1 polymer ?
#
loop_
_entity_poly.entity_id
_entity_poly.type
_entity_poly.pdbx_seq_one_letter_code
_entity_poly.pdbx_strand_id
1 'polypeptide(L)'
;MKPSFLDIEEKQIEYITLGNFSNNSPVLILLHEGLGSIAMWRNIPKLLHEKTKLNILVYSRFGYGKSSNAKLPRPTNYMSIEAEKYLPTILEKLSINKYFLVGHSDGGTIAAIGSVNKSTKNLLGTILIAPHFFVENESIKAIEETIDQYKNKKLKSKLEKYHDDVDNAFFGWSNVWLSPKFKEWNISNHLSKIKTPILVLQ
;
A
#
# COMPACT_ATOMS: atom_id res chain seq x y z
N MET A 1 8.60 9.80 -14.10
CA MET A 1 7.56 9.09 -14.87
C MET A 1 6.25 9.86 -14.71
N LYS A 2 5.48 10.02 -15.80
CA LYS A 2 4.16 10.66 -15.72
C LYS A 2 3.15 9.60 -15.21
N PRO A 3 2.37 9.86 -14.18
CA PRO A 3 1.37 8.92 -13.71
C PRO A 3 0.19 8.84 -14.69
N SER A 4 -0.47 7.68 -14.68
CA SER A 4 -1.77 7.43 -15.28
C SER A 4 -2.82 7.30 -14.18
N PHE A 5 -4.10 7.34 -14.56
CA PHE A 5 -5.21 7.21 -13.63
C PHE A 5 -6.11 6.06 -14.04
N LEU A 6 -6.59 5.29 -13.07
CA LEU A 6 -7.49 4.16 -13.24
C LEU A 6 -8.80 4.46 -12.52
N ASP A 7 -9.91 4.42 -13.25
CA ASP A 7 -11.22 4.60 -12.67
C ASP A 7 -11.66 3.33 -11.92
N ILE A 8 -11.95 3.49 -10.64
CA ILE A 8 -12.51 2.44 -9.77
C ILE A 8 -13.74 3.02 -9.09
N GLU A 9 -14.90 2.49 -9.43
CA GLU A 9 -16.18 3.07 -9.05
C GLU A 9 -16.25 4.54 -9.58
N GLU A 10 -16.56 5.52 -8.75
CA GLU A 10 -16.61 6.95 -9.11
C GLU A 10 -15.33 7.71 -8.75
N LYS A 11 -14.21 6.99 -8.55
CA LYS A 11 -12.94 7.53 -8.05
C LYS A 11 -11.77 7.11 -8.93
N GLN A 12 -10.67 7.84 -8.83
CA GLN A 12 -9.44 7.60 -9.58
C GLN A 12 -8.30 7.17 -8.68
N ILE A 13 -7.59 6.13 -9.09
CA ILE A 13 -6.30 5.71 -8.50
C ILE A 13 -5.17 6.11 -9.44
N GLU A 14 -4.22 6.85 -8.88
CA GLU A 14 -2.94 7.17 -9.52
C GLU A 14 -2.05 5.94 -9.60
N TYR A 15 -1.49 5.64 -10.77
CA TYR A 15 -0.53 4.55 -10.92
C TYR A 15 0.55 4.86 -11.95
N ILE A 16 1.67 4.12 -11.88
CA ILE A 16 2.71 4.07 -12.91
C ILE A 16 3.04 2.61 -13.23
N THR A 17 3.47 2.40 -14.47
CA THR A 17 3.98 1.11 -14.93
C THR A 17 5.36 1.25 -15.56
N LEU A 18 6.19 0.22 -15.42
CA LEU A 18 7.45 0.08 -16.17
C LEU A 18 7.49 -1.30 -16.82
N GLY A 19 8.05 -1.37 -18.00
CA GLY A 19 8.14 -2.58 -18.80
C GLY A 19 7.01 -2.76 -19.80
N ASN A 20 6.89 -3.96 -20.35
CA ASN A 20 5.90 -4.29 -21.39
C ASN A 20 4.82 -5.22 -20.82
N PHE A 21 3.65 -4.68 -20.55
CA PHE A 21 2.51 -5.41 -19.98
C PHE A 21 1.79 -6.31 -21.00
N SER A 22 2.13 -6.24 -22.29
CA SER A 22 1.50 -7.06 -23.34
C SER A 22 2.04 -8.50 -23.40
N ASN A 23 3.15 -8.80 -22.76
CA ASN A 23 3.87 -10.08 -22.90
C ASN A 23 3.53 -11.12 -21.84
N ASN A 24 2.50 -10.92 -21.03
CA ASN A 24 2.09 -11.83 -19.93
C ASN A 24 3.25 -12.18 -18.94
N SER A 25 4.29 -11.36 -18.89
CA SER A 25 5.37 -11.50 -17.92
C SER A 25 4.88 -11.13 -16.52
N PRO A 26 5.46 -11.73 -15.47
CA PRO A 26 5.09 -11.37 -14.11
C PRO A 26 5.32 -9.89 -13.81
N VAL A 27 4.42 -9.31 -13.00
CA VAL A 27 4.47 -7.92 -12.56
C VAL A 27 4.85 -7.87 -11.09
N LEU A 28 5.83 -7.03 -10.74
CA LEU A 28 6.16 -6.70 -9.37
C LEU A 28 5.32 -5.51 -8.92
N ILE A 29 4.46 -5.68 -7.94
CA ILE A 29 3.52 -4.67 -7.46
C ILE A 29 4.05 -4.08 -6.16
N LEU A 30 4.27 -2.76 -6.13
CA LEU A 30 4.78 -2.07 -4.95
C LEU A 30 3.63 -1.41 -4.18
N LEU A 31 3.49 -1.78 -2.91
CA LEU A 31 2.47 -1.30 -1.97
C LEU A 31 3.14 -0.42 -0.91
N HIS A 32 2.79 0.87 -0.90
CA HIS A 32 3.43 1.87 -0.06
C HIS A 32 3.00 1.80 1.42
N GLU A 33 3.81 2.40 2.29
CA GLU A 33 3.57 2.56 3.73
C GLU A 33 2.40 3.49 4.06
N GLY A 34 2.13 3.69 5.36
CA GLY A 34 0.98 4.43 5.89
C GLY A 34 0.84 5.87 5.39
N LEU A 35 1.94 6.56 5.15
CA LEU A 35 1.97 7.93 4.60
C LEU A 35 2.61 7.99 3.21
N GLY A 36 2.74 6.84 2.55
CA GLY A 36 3.42 6.72 1.27
C GLY A 36 2.57 7.10 0.07
N SER A 37 3.25 7.16 -1.07
CA SER A 37 2.67 7.36 -2.40
C SER A 37 3.65 6.85 -3.47
N ILE A 38 3.26 6.87 -4.74
CA ILE A 38 4.17 6.56 -5.85
C ILE A 38 5.46 7.35 -5.76
N ALA A 39 5.36 8.66 -5.50
CA ALA A 39 6.51 9.55 -5.50
C ALA A 39 7.52 9.24 -4.38
N MET A 40 7.08 8.63 -3.29
CA MET A 40 7.96 8.27 -2.17
C MET A 40 8.81 7.04 -2.43
N TRP A 41 8.47 6.21 -3.40
CA TRP A 41 9.34 5.12 -3.87
C TRP A 41 10.57 5.62 -4.63
N ARG A 42 10.59 6.91 -5.05
CA ARG A 42 11.70 7.55 -5.76
C ARG A 42 12.18 6.74 -6.97
N ASN A 43 13.46 6.31 -6.99
CA ASN A 43 14.04 5.52 -8.08
C ASN A 43 13.93 4.00 -7.89
N ILE A 44 13.38 3.52 -6.77
CA ILE A 44 13.26 2.08 -6.45
C ILE A 44 12.54 1.30 -7.58
N PRO A 45 11.39 1.75 -8.11
CA PRO A 45 10.70 1.04 -9.18
C PRO A 45 11.60 0.85 -10.42
N LYS A 46 12.35 1.89 -10.80
CA LYS A 46 13.28 1.84 -11.93
C LYS A 46 14.43 0.86 -11.69
N LEU A 47 15.05 0.92 -10.51
CA LEU A 47 16.14 0.01 -10.14
C LEU A 47 15.67 -1.45 -10.11
N LEU A 48 14.49 -1.71 -9.56
CA LEU A 48 13.90 -3.06 -9.56
C LEU A 48 13.65 -3.56 -10.98
N HIS A 49 13.06 -2.73 -11.85
CA HIS A 49 12.88 -3.10 -13.26
C HIS A 49 14.19 -3.40 -13.97
N GLU A 50 15.20 -2.56 -13.81
CA GLU A 50 16.53 -2.73 -14.43
C GLU A 50 17.24 -4.00 -13.95
N LYS A 51 17.12 -4.34 -12.67
CA LYS A 51 17.80 -5.50 -12.06
C LYS A 51 17.06 -6.82 -12.29
N THR A 52 15.74 -6.82 -12.21
CA THR A 52 14.95 -8.06 -12.29
C THR A 52 14.41 -8.35 -13.68
N LYS A 53 14.32 -7.33 -14.55
CA LYS A 53 13.65 -7.35 -15.85
C LYS A 53 12.14 -7.62 -15.75
N LEU A 54 11.58 -7.64 -14.54
CA LEU A 54 10.14 -7.75 -14.32
C LEU A 54 9.43 -6.45 -14.67
N ASN A 55 8.18 -6.55 -15.09
CA ASN A 55 7.30 -5.40 -15.17
C ASN A 55 7.01 -4.87 -13.76
N ILE A 56 6.84 -3.57 -13.61
CA ILE A 56 6.57 -2.95 -12.32
C ILE A 56 5.24 -2.21 -12.37
N LEU A 57 4.41 -2.40 -11.36
CA LEU A 57 3.24 -1.57 -11.07
C LEU A 57 3.45 -0.90 -9.71
N VAL A 58 3.25 0.39 -9.65
CA VAL A 58 3.14 1.14 -8.38
C VAL A 58 1.88 1.97 -8.43
N TYR A 59 1.10 1.98 -7.37
CA TYR A 59 -0.07 2.83 -7.27
C TYR A 59 -0.14 3.52 -5.91
N SER A 60 -0.76 4.69 -5.87
CA SER A 60 -1.11 5.37 -4.62
C SER A 60 -2.52 4.96 -4.23
N ARG A 61 -2.70 4.44 -3.01
CA ARG A 61 -4.02 4.07 -2.49
C ARG A 61 -4.94 5.29 -2.39
N PHE A 62 -6.25 5.08 -2.28
CA PHE A 62 -7.18 6.20 -2.05
C PHE A 62 -6.80 7.04 -0.82
N GLY A 63 -6.81 8.35 -0.99
CA GLY A 63 -6.37 9.33 0.01
C GLY A 63 -4.87 9.61 0.01
N TYR A 64 -4.10 9.04 -0.92
CA TYR A 64 -2.65 9.23 -1.03
C TYR A 64 -2.24 9.63 -2.44
N GLY A 65 -1.09 10.30 -2.55
CA GLY A 65 -0.57 10.75 -3.84
C GLY A 65 -1.53 11.69 -4.53
N LYS A 66 -1.84 11.39 -5.78
CA LYS A 66 -2.84 12.08 -6.60
C LYS A 66 -4.11 11.26 -6.79
N SER A 67 -4.27 10.20 -6.03
CA SER A 67 -5.51 9.41 -6.02
C SER A 67 -6.62 10.19 -5.33
N SER A 68 -7.86 9.92 -5.73
CA SER A 68 -9.05 10.49 -5.09
C SER A 68 -9.05 10.29 -3.58
N ASN A 69 -9.62 11.23 -2.85
CA ASN A 69 -9.69 11.20 -1.40
C ASN A 69 -10.35 9.92 -0.88
N ALA A 70 -9.80 9.40 0.21
CA ALA A 70 -10.46 8.38 0.99
C ALA A 70 -11.63 8.98 1.78
N LYS A 71 -12.69 8.20 1.97
CA LYS A 71 -13.75 8.55 2.90
C LYS A 71 -13.21 8.44 4.33
N LEU A 72 -13.35 9.51 5.11
CA LEU A 72 -12.96 9.55 6.52
C LEU A 72 -14.19 9.50 7.44
N PRO A 73 -14.07 8.93 8.65
CA PRO A 73 -12.90 8.17 9.13
C PRO A 73 -12.71 6.86 8.37
N ARG A 74 -11.46 6.40 8.19
CA ARG A 74 -11.21 5.07 7.63
C ARG A 74 -11.74 4.00 8.59
N PRO A 75 -12.33 2.92 8.07
CA PRO A 75 -12.71 1.78 8.89
C PRO A 75 -11.47 1.04 9.42
N THR A 76 -11.58 0.36 10.55
CA THR A 76 -10.47 -0.36 11.17
C THR A 76 -9.93 -1.52 10.32
N ASN A 77 -10.72 -2.04 9.38
CA ASN A 77 -10.32 -3.06 8.42
C ASN A 77 -9.84 -2.50 7.07
N TYR A 78 -9.39 -1.23 7.02
CA TYR A 78 -9.02 -0.58 5.75
C TYR A 78 -7.92 -1.33 4.98
N MET A 79 -6.97 -1.97 5.66
CA MET A 79 -5.93 -2.77 5.00
C MET A 79 -6.51 -4.05 4.37
N SER A 80 -7.51 -4.66 5.00
CA SER A 80 -8.24 -5.79 4.41
C SER A 80 -9.04 -5.35 3.18
N ILE A 81 -9.69 -4.18 3.23
CA ILE A 81 -10.41 -3.61 2.07
C ILE A 81 -9.44 -3.36 0.91
N GLU A 82 -8.25 -2.84 1.17
CA GLU A 82 -7.22 -2.67 0.13
C GLU A 82 -6.81 -4.02 -0.48
N ALA A 83 -6.53 -5.02 0.35
CA ALA A 83 -6.06 -6.33 -0.08
C ALA A 83 -7.14 -7.17 -0.79
N GLU A 84 -8.39 -7.07 -0.36
CA GLU A 84 -9.47 -7.96 -0.77
C GLU A 84 -10.40 -7.37 -1.83
N LYS A 85 -10.43 -6.04 -1.94
CA LYS A 85 -11.29 -5.33 -2.90
C LYS A 85 -10.45 -4.55 -3.92
N TYR A 86 -9.67 -3.56 -3.49
CA TYR A 86 -9.02 -2.64 -4.42
C TYR A 86 -7.87 -3.27 -5.19
N LEU A 87 -6.99 -4.02 -4.54
CA LEU A 87 -5.90 -4.72 -5.22
C LEU A 87 -6.41 -5.67 -6.31
N PRO A 88 -7.37 -6.59 -6.04
CA PRO A 88 -7.93 -7.45 -7.10
C PRO A 88 -8.58 -6.66 -8.24
N THR A 89 -9.30 -5.57 -7.95
CA THR A 89 -9.91 -4.71 -8.97
C THR A 89 -8.86 -4.04 -9.86
N ILE A 90 -7.74 -3.59 -9.28
CA ILE A 90 -6.62 -3.00 -10.04
C ILE A 90 -5.99 -4.07 -10.96
N LEU A 91 -5.76 -5.29 -10.44
CA LEU A 91 -5.20 -6.39 -11.20
C LEU A 91 -6.07 -6.74 -12.41
N GLU A 92 -7.38 -6.85 -12.20
CA GLU A 92 -8.36 -7.13 -13.25
C GLU A 92 -8.36 -6.05 -14.34
N LYS A 93 -8.51 -4.79 -13.93
CA LYS A 93 -8.57 -3.65 -14.87
C LYS A 93 -7.29 -3.45 -15.67
N LEU A 94 -6.13 -3.79 -15.11
CA LEU A 94 -4.83 -3.74 -15.78
C LEU A 94 -4.45 -5.08 -16.45
N SER A 95 -5.34 -6.08 -16.45
CA SER A 95 -5.13 -7.41 -17.03
C SER A 95 -3.85 -8.10 -16.52
N ILE A 96 -3.55 -7.93 -15.23
CA ILE A 96 -2.38 -8.52 -14.59
C ILE A 96 -2.71 -9.92 -14.09
N ASN A 97 -2.13 -10.93 -14.73
CA ASN A 97 -2.43 -12.34 -14.44
C ASN A 97 -1.39 -13.04 -13.55
N LYS A 98 -0.13 -12.59 -13.58
CA LYS A 98 0.96 -13.16 -12.76
C LYS A 98 1.70 -12.03 -12.07
N TYR A 99 1.92 -12.14 -10.77
CA TYR A 99 2.52 -11.03 -10.04
C TYR A 99 3.21 -11.47 -8.75
N PHE A 100 4.06 -10.58 -8.25
CA PHE A 100 4.63 -10.57 -6.91
C PHE A 100 4.13 -9.34 -6.18
N LEU A 101 3.99 -9.43 -4.85
CA LEU A 101 3.71 -8.28 -3.99
C LEU A 101 4.98 -7.88 -3.23
N VAL A 102 5.27 -6.59 -3.21
CA VAL A 102 6.32 -5.99 -2.37
C VAL A 102 5.66 -4.90 -1.55
N GLY A 103 5.50 -5.11 -0.27
CA GLY A 103 4.83 -4.16 0.60
C GLY A 103 5.73 -3.64 1.72
N HIS A 104 5.65 -2.34 2.00
CA HIS A 104 6.35 -1.70 3.11
C HIS A 104 5.34 -1.23 4.16
N SER A 105 5.58 -1.57 5.44
CA SER A 105 4.75 -1.17 6.58
C SER A 105 3.26 -1.55 6.35
N ASP A 106 2.31 -0.59 6.31
CA ASP A 106 0.90 -0.83 5.92
C ASP A 106 0.81 -1.66 4.62
N GLY A 107 1.63 -1.32 3.61
CA GLY A 107 1.69 -2.06 2.35
C GLY A 107 2.15 -3.50 2.54
N GLY A 108 3.05 -3.75 3.50
CA GLY A 108 3.47 -5.11 3.89
C GLY A 108 2.33 -5.90 4.51
N THR A 109 1.56 -5.28 5.37
CA THR A 109 0.34 -5.86 5.95
C THR A 109 -0.70 -6.18 4.86
N ILE A 110 -0.94 -5.23 3.94
CA ILE A 110 -1.84 -5.43 2.80
C ILE A 110 -1.38 -6.60 1.93
N ALA A 111 -0.06 -6.69 1.66
CA ALA A 111 0.52 -7.81 0.92
C ALA A 111 0.32 -9.16 1.63
N ALA A 112 0.50 -9.20 2.95
CA ALA A 112 0.28 -10.41 3.75
C ALA A 112 -1.19 -10.87 3.72
N ILE A 113 -2.14 -9.94 3.87
CA ILE A 113 -3.58 -10.22 3.75
C ILE A 113 -3.90 -10.68 2.33
N GLY A 114 -3.39 -9.99 1.31
CA GLY A 114 -3.59 -10.34 -0.09
C GLY A 114 -3.07 -11.74 -0.44
N SER A 115 -2.02 -12.21 0.26
CA SER A 115 -1.42 -13.53 0.03
C SER A 115 -2.32 -14.70 0.43
N VAL A 116 -3.35 -14.49 1.22
CA VAL A 116 -4.33 -15.53 1.60
C VAL A 116 -5.68 -15.36 0.90
N ASN A 117 -5.85 -14.30 0.14
CA ASN A 117 -7.10 -14.05 -0.57
C ASN A 117 -7.26 -15.01 -1.77
N LYS A 118 -8.41 -15.69 -1.83
CA LYS A 118 -8.72 -16.64 -2.92
C LYS A 118 -8.77 -15.98 -4.31
N SER A 119 -9.01 -14.67 -4.39
CA SER A 119 -8.99 -13.91 -5.65
C SER A 119 -7.58 -13.69 -6.20
N THR A 120 -6.53 -13.97 -5.41
CA THR A 120 -5.13 -13.78 -5.78
C THR A 120 -4.46 -15.05 -6.32
N LYS A 121 -5.19 -15.83 -7.14
CA LYS A 121 -4.79 -17.18 -7.61
C LYS A 121 -3.42 -17.26 -8.28
N ASN A 122 -2.90 -16.17 -8.81
CA ASN A 122 -1.68 -16.15 -9.61
C ASN A 122 -0.56 -15.34 -8.93
N LEU A 123 -0.65 -15.17 -7.61
CA LEU A 123 0.43 -14.61 -6.81
C LEU A 123 1.60 -15.61 -6.75
N LEU A 124 2.77 -15.17 -7.18
CA LEU A 124 3.98 -15.98 -7.26
C LEU A 124 4.85 -15.93 -6.01
N GLY A 125 4.75 -14.85 -5.24
CA GLY A 125 5.48 -14.66 -3.99
C GLY A 125 5.29 -13.25 -3.42
N THR A 126 5.71 -13.05 -2.18
CA THR A 126 5.49 -11.81 -1.44
C THR A 126 6.76 -11.39 -0.69
N ILE A 127 7.09 -10.11 -0.75
CA ILE A 127 8.16 -9.48 0.04
C ILE A 127 7.50 -8.50 1.01
N LEU A 128 7.70 -8.73 2.30
CA LEU A 128 7.17 -7.94 3.39
C LEU A 128 8.32 -7.14 4.02
N ILE A 129 8.26 -5.83 3.96
CA ILE A 129 9.28 -4.94 4.53
C ILE A 129 8.66 -4.23 5.73
N ALA A 130 9.19 -4.50 6.93
CA ALA A 130 8.71 -3.96 8.20
C ALA A 130 7.16 -4.01 8.33
N PRO A 131 6.50 -5.17 8.09
CA PRO A 131 5.04 -5.28 8.17
C PRO A 131 4.56 -5.19 9.62
N HIS A 132 3.32 -4.75 9.82
CA HIS A 132 2.62 -4.87 11.10
C HIS A 132 1.58 -5.98 11.02
N PHE A 133 1.53 -6.85 12.02
CA PHE A 133 0.54 -7.94 12.10
C PHE A 133 -0.43 -7.76 13.27
N PHE A 134 -0.09 -6.89 14.20
CA PHE A 134 -0.89 -6.45 15.34
C PHE A 134 -0.45 -5.05 15.76
N VAL A 135 -1.19 -4.43 16.66
CA VAL A 135 -0.84 -3.11 17.18
C VAL A 135 0.21 -3.24 18.28
N GLU A 136 1.32 -2.53 18.10
CA GLU A 136 2.42 -2.46 19.06
C GLU A 136 2.41 -1.09 19.77
N ASN A 137 2.69 -1.06 21.07
CA ASN A 137 2.70 0.19 21.84
C ASN A 137 3.73 1.18 21.32
N GLU A 138 4.86 0.70 20.82
CA GLU A 138 5.93 1.49 20.21
C GLU A 138 5.42 2.22 18.95
N SER A 139 4.64 1.53 18.13
CA SER A 139 4.02 2.12 16.93
C SER A 139 3.03 3.22 17.30
N ILE A 140 2.20 3.01 18.33
CA ILE A 140 1.25 4.01 18.82
C ILE A 140 1.97 5.28 19.30
N LYS A 141 3.00 5.13 20.15
CA LYS A 141 3.81 6.27 20.62
C LYS A 141 4.46 7.05 19.48
N ALA A 142 5.04 6.34 18.51
CA ALA A 142 5.65 6.98 17.35
C ALA A 142 4.62 7.76 16.51
N ILE A 143 3.38 7.25 16.40
CA ILE A 143 2.30 7.96 15.71
C ILE A 143 1.85 9.21 16.49
N GLU A 144 1.72 9.12 17.82
CA GLU A 144 1.39 10.25 18.67
C GLU A 144 2.44 11.38 18.55
N GLU A 145 3.74 11.06 18.60
CA GLU A 145 4.82 12.01 18.35
C GLU A 145 4.75 12.63 16.96
N THR A 146 4.35 11.83 15.96
CA THR A 146 4.19 12.28 14.59
C THR A 146 3.07 13.31 14.42
N ILE A 147 1.99 13.23 15.23
CA ILE A 147 0.92 14.24 15.26
C ILE A 147 1.45 15.60 15.66
N ASP A 148 2.29 15.67 16.69
CA ASP A 148 2.85 16.94 17.14
C ASP A 148 3.77 17.56 16.08
N GLN A 149 4.57 16.72 15.41
CA GLN A 149 5.38 17.18 14.28
C GLN A 149 4.52 17.68 13.12
N TYR A 150 3.36 17.07 12.88
CA TYR A 150 2.41 17.49 11.84
C TYR A 150 1.76 18.83 12.21
N LYS A 151 1.25 18.99 13.44
CA LYS A 151 0.65 20.22 13.97
C LYS A 151 1.63 21.39 13.91
N ASN A 152 2.90 21.15 14.21
CA ASN A 152 3.97 22.13 14.11
C ASN A 152 4.41 22.44 12.66
N LYS A 153 3.66 21.95 11.67
CA LYS A 153 3.84 22.13 10.21
C LYS A 153 5.15 21.59 9.64
N LYS A 154 6.11 21.11 10.43
CA LYS A 154 7.38 20.56 9.92
C LYS A 154 7.16 19.32 9.05
N LEU A 155 6.30 18.41 9.49
CA LEU A 155 5.98 17.21 8.74
C LEU A 155 4.99 17.51 7.61
N LYS A 156 3.96 18.34 7.88
CA LYS A 156 2.95 18.70 6.87
C LYS A 156 3.59 19.23 5.60
N SER A 157 4.46 20.23 5.70
CA SER A 157 5.13 20.84 4.53
C SER A 157 6.06 19.87 3.76
N LYS A 158 6.54 18.81 4.41
CA LYS A 158 7.28 17.75 3.73
C LYS A 158 6.36 16.82 2.95
N LEU A 159 5.19 16.48 3.51
CA LEU A 159 4.21 15.56 2.93
C LEU A 159 3.40 16.20 1.79
N GLU A 160 3.18 17.52 1.82
CA GLU A 160 2.50 18.29 0.75
C GLU A 160 3.15 18.09 -0.63
N LYS A 161 4.41 17.70 -0.68
CA LYS A 161 5.12 17.37 -1.94
C LYS A 161 4.69 16.05 -2.55
N TYR A 162 4.02 15.20 -1.78
CA TYR A 162 3.72 13.81 -2.13
C TYR A 162 2.24 13.49 -2.19
N HIS A 163 1.37 14.40 -1.69
CA HIS A 163 -0.07 14.21 -1.61
C HIS A 163 -0.82 15.47 -2.01
N ASP A 164 -1.82 15.34 -2.87
CA ASP A 164 -2.68 16.45 -3.28
C ASP A 164 -3.57 16.92 -2.10
N ASP A 165 -4.01 15.98 -1.24
CA ASP A 165 -4.68 16.28 0.04
C ASP A 165 -3.89 15.63 1.19
N VAL A 166 -2.96 16.39 1.73
CA VAL A 166 -2.08 15.93 2.80
C VAL A 166 -2.84 15.67 4.11
N ASP A 167 -3.92 16.41 4.37
CA ASP A 167 -4.74 16.22 5.57
C ASP A 167 -5.56 14.92 5.47
N ASN A 168 -6.09 14.59 4.29
CA ASN A 168 -6.75 13.31 4.06
C ASN A 168 -5.79 12.13 4.23
N ALA A 169 -4.56 12.24 3.71
CA ALA A 169 -3.53 11.21 3.87
C ALA A 169 -3.15 11.03 5.33
N PHE A 170 -2.80 12.12 6.01
CA PHE A 170 -2.30 12.09 7.38
C PHE A 170 -3.36 11.65 8.39
N PHE A 171 -4.51 12.32 8.41
CA PHE A 171 -5.57 11.99 9.37
C PHE A 171 -6.29 10.69 9.02
N GLY A 172 -6.33 10.31 7.73
CA GLY A 172 -6.81 9.00 7.32
C GLY A 172 -5.98 7.85 7.89
N TRP A 173 -4.67 8.03 8.03
CA TRP A 173 -3.76 7.05 8.62
C TRP A 173 -3.73 7.18 10.15
N SER A 174 -3.39 8.34 10.70
CA SER A 174 -3.16 8.48 12.14
C SER A 174 -4.42 8.23 12.98
N ASN A 175 -5.58 8.73 12.54
CA ASN A 175 -6.82 8.57 13.30
C ASN A 175 -7.28 7.12 13.39
N VAL A 176 -7.07 6.29 12.37
CA VAL A 176 -7.44 4.87 12.45
C VAL A 176 -6.49 4.11 13.37
N TRP A 177 -5.18 4.36 13.26
CA TRP A 177 -4.17 3.71 14.11
C TRP A 177 -4.34 4.05 15.60
N LEU A 178 -4.70 5.30 15.92
CA LEU A 178 -4.94 5.77 17.30
C LEU A 178 -6.38 5.53 17.79
N SER A 179 -7.24 4.99 16.96
CA SER A 179 -8.60 4.67 17.35
C SER A 179 -8.63 3.56 18.41
N PRO A 180 -9.39 3.72 19.51
CA PRO A 180 -9.56 2.65 20.48
C PRO A 180 -10.08 1.35 19.88
N LYS A 181 -10.85 1.43 18.78
CA LYS A 181 -11.35 0.25 18.05
C LYS A 181 -10.26 -0.49 17.27
N PHE A 182 -9.13 0.16 16.99
CA PHE A 182 -8.01 -0.45 16.28
C PHE A 182 -7.02 -1.13 17.23
N LYS A 183 -7.08 -0.83 18.53
CA LYS A 183 -6.13 -1.35 19.53
C LYS A 183 -6.03 -2.89 19.54
N GLU A 184 -7.16 -3.57 19.32
CA GLU A 184 -7.23 -5.03 19.27
C GLU A 184 -7.02 -5.61 17.86
N TRP A 185 -6.65 -4.74 16.89
CA TRP A 185 -6.44 -5.20 15.53
C TRP A 185 -5.25 -6.15 15.46
N ASN A 186 -5.49 -7.31 14.85
CA ASN A 186 -4.52 -8.38 14.75
C ASN A 186 -4.84 -9.28 13.54
N ILE A 187 -3.86 -9.54 12.69
CA ILE A 187 -3.97 -10.42 11.53
C ILE A 187 -3.11 -11.69 11.63
N SER A 188 -2.52 -11.97 12.80
CA SER A 188 -1.61 -13.12 12.96
C SER A 188 -2.25 -14.44 12.51
N ASN A 189 -3.56 -14.60 12.69
CA ASN A 189 -4.30 -15.77 12.22
C ASN A 189 -4.34 -15.92 10.69
N HIS A 190 -3.99 -14.89 9.93
CA HIS A 190 -3.87 -14.95 8.46
C HIS A 190 -2.54 -15.58 8.04
N LEU A 191 -1.48 -15.38 8.83
CA LEU A 191 -0.12 -15.73 8.43
C LEU A 191 0.07 -17.23 8.19
N SER A 192 -0.53 -18.06 9.03
CA SER A 192 -0.48 -19.54 8.89
C SER A 192 -1.19 -20.07 7.63
N LYS A 193 -2.00 -19.25 6.99
CA LYS A 193 -2.75 -19.61 5.78
C LYS A 193 -2.00 -19.25 4.49
N ILE A 194 -0.90 -18.51 4.59
CA ILE A 194 -0.10 -18.12 3.44
C ILE A 194 0.65 -19.36 2.93
N LYS A 195 0.49 -19.65 1.64
CA LYS A 195 1.10 -20.81 0.98
C LYS A 195 2.11 -20.42 -0.10
N THR A 196 2.12 -19.16 -0.50
CA THR A 196 3.10 -18.64 -1.46
C THR A 196 4.44 -18.37 -0.78
N PRO A 197 5.57 -18.41 -1.51
CA PRO A 197 6.86 -18.00 -0.97
C PRO A 197 6.83 -16.60 -0.40
N ILE A 198 7.43 -16.41 0.78
CA ILE A 198 7.53 -15.10 1.45
C ILE A 198 8.98 -14.81 1.80
N LEU A 199 9.40 -13.57 1.57
CA LEU A 199 10.60 -12.96 2.13
C LEU A 199 10.18 -11.86 3.11
N VAL A 200 10.66 -11.92 4.34
CA VAL A 200 10.43 -10.88 5.36
C VAL A 200 11.74 -10.14 5.59
N LEU A 201 11.67 -8.82 5.55
CA LEU A 201 12.76 -7.88 5.86
C LEU A 201 12.30 -7.00 7.02
N GLN A 202 13.04 -7.07 8.14
CA GLN A 202 12.72 -6.35 9.37
C GLN A 202 13.89 -5.46 9.76
#